data_3355abd7c92b5493f769feba1dfbb26f
#
_entry.id   3355abd7c92b5493f769feba1dfbb26f
#
_cell.length_a   1.000
_cell.length_b   1.000
_cell.length_c   1.000
_cell.angle_alpha   90.00
_cell.angle_beta   90.00
_cell.angle_gamma   90.00
#
_symmetry.space_group_name_H-M   'P 1'
#
loop_
_entity.id
_entity.type
_entity.pdbx_description
1 polymer ?
#
loop_
_entity_poly.entity_id
_entity_poly.type
_entity_poly.pdbx_seq_one_letter_code
_entity_poly.pdbx_strand_id
1 'polypeptide(L)'
;MKNRALTLAPSEAEAIERAKQGDAEAFALLYGLHKRRVYSLCLRMTANSAKAEDLTQEAFLQLFRKIGTFRGESAFSTWLHRMAVNVVLMQLRKKSLPVVPLEETLESEKKTPKKELGAQDPVLSGAIDRLRLQRAVDALPPGYRRIFVLHDVEGYEHNEIAAMVGCSIGNSKSQLHKARMKLRESLKTSRAEKAATKHWGEMKYELCGV
;
A
#
# COMPACT_ATOMS: atom_id res chain seq x y z
N MET A 1 -47.96 -17.34 6.13
CA MET A 1 -46.84 -17.46 5.19
C MET A 1 -46.25 -16.07 5.00
N LYS A 2 -45.11 -15.79 5.61
CA LYS A 2 -44.45 -14.47 5.51
C LYS A 2 -43.60 -14.44 4.24
N ASN A 3 -44.00 -13.67 3.25
CA ASN A 3 -43.21 -13.34 2.06
C ASN A 3 -41.89 -12.71 2.51
N ARG A 4 -40.82 -13.47 2.46
CA ARG A 4 -39.46 -12.99 2.56
C ARG A 4 -39.13 -12.36 1.20
N ALA A 5 -39.53 -11.08 1.03
CA ALA A 5 -39.06 -10.29 -0.09
C ALA A 5 -37.53 -10.37 -0.10
N LEU A 6 -36.96 -10.85 -1.19
CA LEU A 6 -35.54 -10.75 -1.49
C LEU A 6 -35.22 -9.26 -1.60
N THR A 7 -34.88 -8.64 -0.47
CA THR A 7 -34.32 -7.29 -0.43
C THR A 7 -32.97 -7.39 -1.12
N LEU A 8 -32.91 -6.95 -2.36
CA LEU A 8 -31.65 -6.69 -3.08
C LEU A 8 -30.79 -5.84 -2.16
N ALA A 9 -29.52 -6.22 -1.98
CA ALA A 9 -28.59 -5.44 -1.18
C ALA A 9 -28.58 -3.98 -1.68
N PRO A 10 -28.64 -2.97 -0.80
CA PRO A 10 -28.70 -1.58 -1.19
C PRO A 10 -27.49 -1.23 -2.04
N SER A 11 -27.71 -0.39 -3.06
CA SER A 11 -26.61 0.12 -3.90
C SER A 11 -25.63 0.96 -3.04
N GLU A 12 -24.39 1.11 -3.52
CA GLU A 12 -23.40 1.97 -2.83
C GLU A 12 -23.94 3.39 -2.63
N ALA A 13 -24.61 3.96 -3.63
CA ALA A 13 -25.19 5.29 -3.54
C ALA A 13 -26.28 5.39 -2.45
N GLU A 14 -27.16 4.40 -2.38
CA GLU A 14 -28.19 4.34 -1.34
C GLU A 14 -27.57 4.14 0.06
N ALA A 15 -26.54 3.31 0.16
CA ALA A 15 -25.82 3.13 1.43
C ALA A 15 -25.13 4.43 1.88
N ILE A 16 -24.58 5.24 0.98
CA ILE A 16 -24.00 6.54 1.30
C ILE A 16 -25.06 7.47 1.89
N GLU A 17 -26.22 7.60 1.25
CA GLU A 17 -27.28 8.51 1.74
C GLU A 17 -27.85 8.06 3.10
N ARG A 18 -28.05 6.76 3.30
CA ARG A 18 -28.48 6.21 4.60
C ARG A 18 -27.41 6.41 5.69
N ALA A 19 -26.13 6.20 5.36
CA ALA A 19 -25.03 6.40 6.29
C ALA A 19 -24.88 7.88 6.71
N LYS A 20 -25.16 8.84 5.82
CA LYS A 20 -25.24 10.28 6.16
C LYS A 20 -26.32 10.57 7.23
N GLN A 21 -27.37 9.77 7.27
CA GLN A 21 -28.45 9.87 8.26
C GLN A 21 -28.16 9.08 9.56
N GLY A 22 -26.95 8.49 9.67
CA GLY A 22 -26.53 7.75 10.86
C GLY A 22 -26.91 6.27 10.87
N ASP A 23 -27.31 5.70 9.72
CA ASP A 23 -27.65 4.29 9.61
C ASP A 23 -26.39 3.42 9.74
N ALA A 24 -26.31 2.66 10.82
CA ALA A 24 -25.16 1.81 11.12
C ALA A 24 -25.01 0.62 10.15
N GLU A 25 -26.12 0.06 9.63
CA GLU A 25 -26.06 -1.05 8.68
C GLU A 25 -25.52 -0.56 7.32
N ALA A 26 -25.97 0.60 6.85
CA ALA A 26 -25.47 1.24 5.65
C ALA A 26 -23.98 1.57 5.79
N PHE A 27 -23.54 2.07 6.95
CA PHE A 27 -22.14 2.32 7.23
C PHE A 27 -21.31 1.02 7.23
N ALA A 28 -21.83 -0.06 7.84
CA ALA A 28 -21.17 -1.36 7.83
C ALA A 28 -20.99 -1.91 6.42
N LEU A 29 -21.96 -1.69 5.52
CA LEU A 29 -21.84 -2.06 4.12
C LEU A 29 -20.71 -1.27 3.43
N LEU A 30 -20.65 0.04 3.59
CA LEU A 30 -19.57 0.88 3.04
C LEU A 30 -18.20 0.46 3.59
N TYR A 31 -18.13 0.14 4.89
CA TYR A 31 -16.92 -0.41 5.50
C TYR A 31 -16.49 -1.71 4.81
N GLY A 32 -17.40 -2.66 4.61
CA GLY A 32 -17.13 -3.93 3.96
C GLY A 32 -16.61 -3.77 2.53
N LEU A 33 -17.22 -2.85 1.75
CA LEU A 33 -16.86 -2.57 0.37
C LEU A 33 -15.45 -1.97 0.24
N HIS A 34 -15.07 -1.07 1.14
CA HIS A 34 -13.87 -0.25 1.00
C HIS A 34 -12.70 -0.64 1.89
N LYS A 35 -12.91 -1.41 2.97
CA LYS A 35 -11.89 -1.78 3.96
C LYS A 35 -10.60 -2.31 3.31
N ARG A 36 -10.74 -3.25 2.39
CA ARG A 36 -9.58 -3.89 1.74
C ARG A 36 -8.71 -2.89 0.98
N ARG A 37 -9.34 -1.95 0.28
CA ARG A 37 -8.64 -0.91 -0.50
C ARG A 37 -7.92 0.08 0.42
N VAL A 38 -8.59 0.56 1.46
CA VAL A 38 -8.01 1.47 2.45
C VAL A 38 -6.86 0.81 3.20
N TYR A 39 -7.03 -0.44 3.66
CA TYR A 39 -5.97 -1.19 4.32
C TYR A 39 -4.74 -1.38 3.41
N SER A 40 -4.95 -1.75 2.14
CA SER A 40 -3.85 -1.93 1.19
C SER A 40 -3.05 -0.64 0.96
N LEU A 41 -3.71 0.53 0.93
CA LEU A 41 -3.05 1.83 0.86
C LEU A 41 -2.21 2.07 2.11
N CYS A 42 -2.81 1.92 3.30
CA CYS A 42 -2.12 2.11 4.58
C CYS A 42 -0.89 1.18 4.70
N LEU A 43 -1.03 -0.08 4.29
CA LEU A 43 0.06 -1.05 4.31
C LEU A 43 1.19 -0.65 3.36
N ARG A 44 0.89 -0.25 2.13
CA ARG A 44 1.91 0.22 1.16
C ARG A 44 2.68 1.43 1.68
N MET A 45 2.01 2.37 2.35
CA MET A 45 2.65 3.59 2.86
C MET A 45 3.48 3.34 4.13
N THR A 46 3.10 2.37 4.97
CA THR A 46 3.73 2.13 6.28
C THR A 46 4.67 0.92 6.30
N ALA A 47 4.48 -0.07 5.42
CA ALA A 47 5.09 -1.40 5.44
C ALA A 47 5.01 -2.07 6.83
N ASN A 48 3.94 -1.84 7.56
CA ASN A 48 3.70 -2.41 8.88
C ASN A 48 2.21 -2.72 9.05
N SER A 49 1.88 -4.00 9.25
CA SER A 49 0.50 -4.48 9.32
C SER A 49 -0.28 -3.89 10.49
N ALA A 50 0.29 -3.87 11.68
CA ALA A 50 -0.37 -3.33 12.87
C ALA A 50 -0.69 -1.83 12.68
N LYS A 51 0.29 -1.03 12.19
CA LYS A 51 0.03 0.38 11.87
C LYS A 51 -0.99 0.57 10.76
N ALA A 52 -1.01 -0.32 9.76
CA ALA A 52 -1.98 -0.26 8.67
C ALA A 52 -3.40 -0.54 9.18
N GLU A 53 -3.57 -1.45 10.12
CA GLU A 53 -4.85 -1.72 10.79
C GLU A 53 -5.34 -0.51 11.57
N ASP A 54 -4.50 0.07 12.43
CA ASP A 54 -4.82 1.27 13.22
C ASP A 54 -5.23 2.45 12.31
N LEU A 55 -4.46 2.69 11.24
CA LEU A 55 -4.74 3.77 10.30
C LEU A 55 -6.00 3.52 9.46
N THR A 56 -6.30 2.26 9.18
CA THR A 56 -7.55 1.88 8.52
C THR A 56 -8.73 2.21 9.42
N GLN A 57 -8.68 1.83 10.69
CA GLN A 57 -9.72 2.16 11.66
C GLN A 57 -9.90 3.68 11.81
N GLU A 58 -8.79 4.41 11.94
CA GLU A 58 -8.83 5.89 12.03
C GLU A 58 -9.44 6.52 10.77
N ALA A 59 -9.12 6.01 9.57
CA ALA A 59 -9.71 6.49 8.32
C ALA A 59 -11.24 6.29 8.31
N PHE A 60 -11.73 5.16 8.78
CA PHE A 60 -13.17 4.90 8.87
C PHE A 60 -13.86 5.67 10.01
N LEU A 61 -13.18 5.94 11.11
CA LEU A 61 -13.67 6.86 12.14
C LEU A 61 -13.79 8.29 11.58
N GLN A 62 -12.83 8.75 10.80
CA GLN A 62 -12.94 10.04 10.12
C GLN A 62 -14.03 10.04 9.04
N LEU A 63 -14.20 8.93 8.32
CA LEU A 63 -15.33 8.75 7.40
C LEU A 63 -16.65 8.93 8.14
N PHE A 64 -16.85 8.23 9.24
CA PHE A 64 -18.08 8.33 10.04
C PHE A 64 -18.40 9.76 10.46
N ARG A 65 -17.37 10.51 10.89
CA ARG A 65 -17.53 11.91 11.32
C ARG A 65 -17.81 12.87 10.15
N LYS A 66 -17.34 12.54 8.93
CA LYS A 66 -17.33 13.47 7.79
C LYS A 66 -18.23 13.04 6.64
N ILE A 67 -18.88 11.88 6.68
CA ILE A 67 -19.68 11.37 5.56
C ILE A 67 -20.79 12.33 5.15
N GLY A 68 -21.38 13.07 6.11
CA GLY A 68 -22.36 14.11 5.83
C GLY A 68 -21.83 15.26 4.96
N THR A 69 -20.52 15.45 4.87
CA THR A 69 -19.91 16.49 4.02
C THR A 69 -19.65 16.04 2.58
N PHE A 70 -19.87 14.76 2.27
CA PHE A 70 -19.70 14.24 0.91
C PHE A 70 -20.78 14.75 -0.01
N ARG A 71 -20.37 15.54 -1.04
CA ARG A 71 -21.29 16.22 -1.97
C ARG A 71 -21.51 15.48 -3.30
N GLY A 72 -20.81 14.36 -3.53
CA GLY A 72 -20.92 13.63 -4.81
C GLY A 72 -20.14 14.26 -5.98
N GLU A 73 -19.31 15.26 -5.75
CA GLU A 73 -18.49 15.93 -6.78
C GLU A 73 -17.40 15.01 -7.38
N SER A 74 -17.12 13.90 -6.71
CA SER A 74 -16.22 12.83 -7.16
C SER A 74 -16.80 11.48 -6.77
N ALA A 75 -16.23 10.38 -7.30
CA ALA A 75 -16.57 9.05 -6.82
C ALA A 75 -16.28 8.93 -5.31
N PHE A 76 -17.16 8.28 -4.57
CA PHE A 76 -17.03 8.09 -3.12
C PHE A 76 -15.70 7.40 -2.75
N SER A 77 -15.32 6.38 -3.54
CA SER A 77 -14.05 5.70 -3.38
C SER A 77 -12.83 6.63 -3.50
N THR A 78 -12.89 7.64 -4.38
CA THR A 78 -11.83 8.64 -4.56
C THR A 78 -11.76 9.60 -3.37
N TRP A 79 -12.91 10.06 -2.89
CA TRP A 79 -12.99 10.92 -1.72
C TRP A 79 -12.49 10.22 -0.45
N LEU A 80 -12.94 8.99 -0.20
CA LEU A 80 -12.45 8.15 0.91
C LEU A 80 -10.95 7.87 0.80
N HIS A 81 -10.46 7.61 -0.40
CA HIS A 81 -9.04 7.38 -0.65
C HIS A 81 -8.18 8.60 -0.26
N ARG A 82 -8.57 9.81 -0.69
CA ARG A 82 -7.89 11.06 -0.30
C ARG A 82 -7.92 11.26 1.23
N MET A 83 -9.02 10.93 1.88
CA MET A 83 -9.13 10.97 3.33
C MET A 83 -8.13 10.00 3.99
N ALA A 84 -8.04 8.75 3.52
CA ALA A 84 -7.11 7.76 4.03
C ALA A 84 -5.64 8.18 3.83
N VAL A 85 -5.27 8.72 2.66
CA VAL A 85 -3.94 9.30 2.43
C VAL A 85 -3.62 10.38 3.47
N ASN A 86 -4.54 11.30 3.72
CA ASN A 86 -4.35 12.37 4.70
C ASN A 86 -4.17 11.81 6.14
N VAL A 87 -4.93 10.78 6.52
CA VAL A 87 -4.79 10.11 7.83
C VAL A 87 -3.38 9.54 7.99
N VAL A 88 -2.88 8.82 6.99
CA VAL A 88 -1.53 8.24 7.01
C VAL A 88 -0.48 9.34 7.12
N LEU A 89 -0.57 10.39 6.30
CA LEU A 89 0.39 11.49 6.30
C LEU A 89 0.41 12.27 7.62
N MET A 90 -0.76 12.52 8.20
CA MET A 90 -0.86 13.18 9.51
C MET A 90 -0.19 12.36 10.62
N GLN A 91 -0.40 11.04 10.63
CA GLN A 91 0.24 10.16 11.61
C GLN A 91 1.77 10.11 11.43
N LEU A 92 2.23 10.10 10.19
CA LEU A 92 3.67 10.11 9.91
C LEU A 92 4.33 11.45 10.29
N ARG A 93 3.61 12.58 10.15
CA ARG A 93 4.07 13.90 10.62
C ARG A 93 4.16 13.97 12.15
N LYS A 94 3.18 13.44 12.88
CA LYS A 94 3.20 13.40 14.36
C LYS A 94 4.42 12.69 14.92
N LYS A 95 4.96 11.68 14.20
CA LYS A 95 6.17 10.96 14.59
C LYS A 95 7.48 11.67 14.21
N SER A 96 7.43 12.67 13.33
CA SER A 96 8.58 13.48 12.91
C SER A 96 8.66 14.84 13.61
N LEU A 97 8.12 14.99 14.83
CA LEU A 97 8.44 16.12 15.70
C LEU A 97 9.91 16.04 16.13
N PRO A 98 10.62 17.14 16.37
CA PRO A 98 11.97 17.41 15.90
C PRO A 98 12.95 16.44 16.53
N VAL A 99 13.46 15.53 15.77
CA VAL A 99 14.68 14.82 16.06
C VAL A 99 15.74 15.35 15.10
N VAL A 100 16.78 15.90 15.68
CA VAL A 100 18.09 16.20 15.08
C VAL A 100 18.40 15.19 13.97
N PRO A 101 19.00 15.59 12.84
CA PRO A 101 19.39 14.64 11.79
C PRO A 101 20.45 13.72 12.35
N LEU A 102 20.02 12.59 12.87
CA LEU A 102 20.89 11.47 13.18
C LEU A 102 21.05 10.67 11.91
N GLU A 103 22.27 10.49 11.47
CA GLU A 103 22.64 9.53 10.44
C GLU A 103 22.00 8.18 10.78
N GLU A 104 21.05 7.75 9.95
CA GLU A 104 20.38 6.47 10.13
C GLU A 104 21.38 5.35 9.87
N THR A 105 21.91 4.79 10.94
CA THR A 105 22.49 3.47 10.95
C THR A 105 21.43 2.44 10.60
N LEU A 106 21.63 1.82 9.45
CA LEU A 106 20.84 0.72 8.92
C LEU A 106 21.10 -0.54 9.76
N GLU A 107 20.18 -0.90 10.63
CA GLU A 107 20.04 -2.28 11.06
C GLU A 107 18.56 -2.67 10.99
N SER A 108 18.22 -3.33 9.90
CA SER A 108 16.98 -4.06 9.75
C SER A 108 17.32 -5.52 9.61
N GLU A 109 17.05 -6.30 10.65
CA GLU A 109 17.21 -7.74 10.67
C GLU A 109 16.37 -8.40 9.56
N LYS A 110 17.07 -9.06 8.65
CA LYS A 110 16.51 -9.90 7.61
C LYS A 110 16.02 -11.20 8.21
N LYS A 111 14.72 -11.39 8.36
CA LYS A 111 14.13 -12.72 8.45
C LYS A 111 13.46 -13.05 7.12
N THR A 112 14.16 -13.83 6.32
CA THR A 112 13.61 -14.43 5.09
C THR A 112 13.15 -15.84 5.38
N PRO A 113 11.90 -16.22 5.10
CA PRO A 113 11.56 -17.63 4.96
C PRO A 113 11.90 -18.06 3.52
N LYS A 114 12.80 -19.04 3.40
CA LYS A 114 13.03 -19.78 2.16
C LYS A 114 11.82 -20.66 1.88
N LYS A 115 11.22 -20.53 0.71
CA LYS A 115 10.33 -21.55 0.15
C LYS A 115 10.70 -21.76 -1.30
N GLU A 116 11.19 -22.94 -1.58
CA GLU A 116 11.48 -23.45 -2.92
C GLU A 116 10.15 -23.72 -3.65
N LEU A 117 10.01 -23.21 -4.84
CA LEU A 117 8.94 -23.58 -5.76
C LEU A 117 9.51 -23.74 -7.16
N GLY A 118 9.50 -24.97 -7.61
CA GLY A 118 9.78 -25.30 -9.01
C GLY A 118 8.51 -25.16 -9.87
N ALA A 119 8.76 -25.07 -11.19
CA ALA A 119 7.85 -24.99 -12.32
C ALA A 119 7.44 -23.58 -12.77
N GLN A 120 7.69 -23.32 -14.07
CA GLN A 120 7.44 -22.04 -14.74
C GLN A 120 6.02 -22.05 -15.32
N ASP A 121 5.06 -21.57 -14.54
CA ASP A 121 3.76 -21.12 -15.03
C ASP A 121 3.80 -19.60 -15.20
N PRO A 122 3.38 -19.01 -16.34
CA PRO A 122 3.38 -17.56 -16.56
C PRO A 122 2.59 -16.79 -15.51
N VAL A 123 1.49 -17.37 -15.01
CA VAL A 123 0.67 -16.78 -13.93
C VAL A 123 1.44 -16.79 -12.61
N LEU A 124 2.17 -17.86 -12.33
CA LEU A 124 3.01 -18.00 -11.14
C LEU A 124 4.21 -17.05 -11.20
N SER A 125 4.82 -16.87 -12.39
CA SER A 125 5.90 -15.91 -12.60
C SER A 125 5.46 -14.47 -12.30
N GLY A 126 4.30 -14.06 -12.79
CA GLY A 126 3.73 -12.74 -12.52
C GLY A 126 3.39 -12.52 -11.04
N ALA A 127 2.93 -13.54 -10.34
CA ALA A 127 2.67 -13.48 -8.89
C ALA A 127 3.97 -13.34 -8.09
N ILE A 128 5.02 -14.07 -8.49
CA ILE A 128 6.35 -13.99 -7.87
C ILE A 128 6.97 -12.60 -8.08
N ASP A 129 6.86 -12.03 -9.28
CA ASP A 129 7.40 -10.71 -9.58
C ASP A 129 6.66 -9.60 -8.82
N ARG A 130 5.34 -9.73 -8.64
CA ARG A 130 4.55 -8.84 -7.77
C ARG A 130 5.02 -8.91 -6.31
N LEU A 131 5.25 -10.11 -5.80
CA LEU A 131 5.71 -10.30 -4.42
C LEU A 131 7.12 -9.72 -4.21
N ARG A 132 8.00 -9.84 -5.21
CA ARG A 132 9.34 -9.24 -5.19
C ARG A 132 9.28 -7.73 -5.21
N LEU A 133 8.48 -7.17 -6.11
CA LEU A 133 8.27 -5.73 -6.16
C LEU A 133 7.73 -5.20 -4.82
N GLN A 134 6.74 -5.90 -4.23
CA GLN A 134 6.20 -5.51 -2.94
C GLN A 134 7.29 -5.51 -1.85
N ARG A 135 8.10 -6.57 -1.76
CA ARG A 135 9.22 -6.65 -0.80
C ARG A 135 10.25 -5.54 -1.02
N ALA A 136 10.58 -5.24 -2.28
CA ALA A 136 11.51 -4.17 -2.60
C ALA A 136 10.96 -2.80 -2.18
N VAL A 137 9.66 -2.55 -2.39
CA VAL A 137 8.99 -1.33 -1.92
C VAL A 137 8.97 -1.25 -0.39
N ASP A 138 8.67 -2.37 0.28
CA ASP A 138 8.64 -2.43 1.75
C ASP A 138 10.04 -2.22 2.38
N ALA A 139 11.10 -2.54 1.65
CA ALA A 139 12.48 -2.30 2.07
C ALA A 139 12.97 -0.86 1.82
N LEU A 140 12.22 -0.03 1.09
CA LEU A 140 12.61 1.37 0.89
C LEU A 140 12.58 2.16 2.22
N PRO A 141 13.52 3.09 2.42
CA PRO A 141 13.44 4.08 3.49
C PRO A 141 12.06 4.78 3.50
N PRO A 142 11.49 5.09 4.68
CA PRO A 142 10.11 5.59 4.78
C PRO A 142 9.82 6.85 3.95
N GLY A 143 10.81 7.76 3.82
CA GLY A 143 10.68 8.96 2.98
C GLY A 143 10.53 8.61 1.50
N TYR A 144 11.41 7.77 0.98
CA TYR A 144 11.40 7.33 -0.42
C TYR A 144 10.14 6.51 -0.75
N ARG A 145 9.74 5.61 0.14
CA ARG A 145 8.52 4.80 -0.01
C ARG A 145 7.28 5.68 -0.14
N ARG A 146 7.12 6.69 0.73
CA ARG A 146 5.97 7.61 0.68
C ARG A 146 5.85 8.31 -0.67
N ILE A 147 6.94 8.91 -1.13
CA ILE A 147 6.93 9.63 -2.41
C ILE A 147 6.69 8.66 -3.57
N PHE A 148 7.31 7.49 -3.57
CA PHE A 148 7.10 6.46 -4.58
C PHE A 148 5.65 5.98 -4.63
N VAL A 149 5.07 5.66 -3.48
CA VAL A 149 3.67 5.21 -3.41
C VAL A 149 2.73 6.31 -3.88
N LEU A 150 2.90 7.55 -3.41
CA LEU A 150 2.02 8.65 -3.81
C LEU A 150 2.11 8.97 -5.30
N HIS A 151 3.32 8.96 -5.88
CA HIS A 151 3.50 9.30 -7.29
C HIS A 151 3.24 8.12 -8.23
N ASP A 152 3.97 7.00 -8.06
CA ASP A 152 4.00 5.91 -9.05
C ASP A 152 2.84 4.91 -8.86
N VAL A 153 2.23 4.84 -7.68
CA VAL A 153 1.13 3.91 -7.41
C VAL A 153 -0.22 4.63 -7.36
N GLU A 154 -0.28 5.80 -6.70
CA GLU A 154 -1.52 6.52 -6.49
C GLU A 154 -1.74 7.68 -7.49
N GLY A 155 -0.71 8.04 -8.28
CA GLY A 155 -0.83 8.98 -9.41
C GLY A 155 -0.85 10.46 -9.03
N TYR A 156 -0.40 10.84 -7.83
CA TYR A 156 -0.33 12.24 -7.43
C TYR A 156 0.83 12.97 -8.12
N GLU A 157 0.60 14.21 -8.51
CA GLU A 157 1.62 15.08 -9.05
C GLU A 157 2.60 15.59 -7.98
N HIS A 158 3.83 15.95 -8.37
CA HIS A 158 4.86 16.41 -7.44
C HIS A 158 4.48 17.67 -6.65
N ASN A 159 3.67 18.56 -7.22
CA ASN A 159 3.13 19.73 -6.55
C ASN A 159 2.14 19.34 -5.43
N GLU A 160 1.24 18.38 -5.70
CA GLU A 160 0.30 17.84 -4.73
C GLU A 160 1.06 17.12 -3.59
N ILE A 161 2.01 16.27 -3.96
CA ILE A 161 2.85 15.55 -3.00
C ILE A 161 3.64 16.51 -2.11
N ALA A 162 4.23 17.55 -2.69
CA ALA A 162 4.98 18.56 -1.95
C ALA A 162 4.09 19.25 -0.90
N ALA A 163 2.88 19.65 -1.28
CA ALA A 163 1.89 20.22 -0.36
C ALA A 163 1.45 19.23 0.72
N MET A 164 1.16 17.98 0.35
CA MET A 164 0.69 16.94 1.28
C MET A 164 1.77 16.50 2.27
N VAL A 165 3.01 16.34 1.81
CA VAL A 165 4.14 15.85 2.65
C VAL A 165 4.83 16.98 3.41
N GLY A 166 4.70 18.22 2.95
CA GLY A 166 5.36 19.39 3.52
C GLY A 166 6.83 19.49 3.10
N CYS A 167 7.14 19.25 1.83
CA CYS A 167 8.48 19.37 1.27
C CYS A 167 8.48 20.24 -0.01
N SER A 168 9.65 20.54 -0.55
CA SER A 168 9.74 21.22 -1.85
C SER A 168 9.46 20.26 -3.01
N ILE A 169 9.00 20.79 -4.14
CA ILE A 169 8.80 20.03 -5.38
C ILE A 169 10.12 19.36 -5.83
N GLY A 170 11.24 20.07 -5.70
CA GLY A 170 12.57 19.55 -6.01
C GLY A 170 12.94 18.35 -5.12
N ASN A 171 12.63 18.43 -3.81
CA ASN A 171 12.85 17.32 -2.89
C ASN A 171 11.98 16.10 -3.25
N SER A 172 10.70 16.30 -3.58
CA SER A 172 9.81 15.24 -4.05
C SER A 172 10.39 14.52 -5.29
N LYS A 173 10.85 15.28 -6.29
CA LYS A 173 11.49 14.72 -7.50
C LYS A 173 12.77 13.94 -7.17
N SER A 174 13.64 14.50 -6.35
CA SER A 174 14.90 13.87 -5.94
C SER A 174 14.66 12.58 -5.16
N GLN A 175 13.73 12.56 -4.21
CA GLN A 175 13.39 11.36 -3.45
C GLN A 175 12.76 10.27 -4.32
N LEU A 176 11.91 10.62 -5.28
CA LEU A 176 11.37 9.66 -6.25
C LEU A 176 12.49 9.03 -7.10
N HIS A 177 13.42 9.84 -7.61
CA HIS A 177 14.56 9.34 -8.37
C HIS A 177 15.38 8.34 -7.55
N LYS A 178 15.72 8.68 -6.30
CA LYS A 178 16.46 7.79 -5.39
C LYS A 178 15.66 6.52 -5.05
N ALA A 179 14.35 6.62 -4.86
CA ALA A 179 13.48 5.46 -4.66
C ALA A 179 13.54 4.49 -5.85
N ARG A 180 13.39 5.01 -7.06
CA ARG A 180 13.44 4.21 -8.30
C ARG A 180 14.82 3.58 -8.50
N MET A 181 15.91 4.26 -8.15
CA MET A 181 17.26 3.68 -8.20
C MET A 181 17.38 2.49 -7.25
N LYS A 182 17.01 2.66 -5.98
CA LYS A 182 17.07 1.58 -4.98
C LYS A 182 16.20 0.38 -5.35
N LEU A 183 15.00 0.61 -5.89
CA LEU A 183 14.15 -0.47 -6.39
C LEU A 183 14.82 -1.22 -7.54
N ARG A 184 15.43 -0.49 -8.49
CA ARG A 184 16.12 -1.09 -9.62
C ARG A 184 17.32 -1.95 -9.19
N GLU A 185 18.07 -1.51 -8.20
CA GLU A 185 19.19 -2.27 -7.61
C GLU A 185 18.68 -3.55 -6.92
N SER A 186 17.68 -3.42 -6.05
CA SER A 186 17.09 -4.56 -5.32
C SER A 186 16.53 -5.62 -6.27
N LEU A 187 15.85 -5.21 -7.34
CA LEU A 187 15.27 -6.13 -8.32
C LEU A 187 16.35 -6.79 -9.21
N LYS A 188 17.47 -6.10 -9.53
CA LYS A 188 18.61 -6.68 -10.24
C LYS A 188 19.31 -7.74 -9.41
N THR A 189 19.62 -7.48 -8.16
CA THR A 189 20.26 -8.42 -7.25
C THR A 189 19.42 -9.70 -7.09
N SER A 190 18.14 -9.56 -6.89
CA SER A 190 17.20 -10.67 -6.82
C SER A 190 17.11 -11.51 -8.11
N ARG A 191 17.35 -10.90 -9.27
CA ARG A 191 17.41 -11.60 -10.57
C ARG A 191 18.74 -12.34 -10.76
N ALA A 192 19.85 -11.76 -10.35
CA ALA A 192 21.17 -12.38 -10.41
C ALA A 192 21.28 -13.59 -9.47
N GLU A 193 20.72 -13.50 -8.26
CA GLU A 193 20.65 -14.63 -7.32
C GLU A 193 19.85 -15.82 -7.91
N LYS A 194 18.77 -15.54 -8.66
CA LYS A 194 18.02 -16.61 -9.35
C LYS A 194 18.83 -17.26 -10.48
N ALA A 195 19.56 -16.47 -11.23
CA ALA A 195 20.38 -17.01 -12.32
C ALA A 195 21.49 -17.92 -11.76
N ALA A 196 22.11 -17.51 -10.64
CA ALA A 196 23.12 -18.29 -9.96
C ALA A 196 22.54 -19.59 -9.39
N THR A 197 21.40 -19.55 -8.71
CA THR A 197 20.77 -20.77 -8.14
C THR A 197 20.29 -21.73 -9.22
N LYS A 198 19.84 -21.24 -10.38
CA LYS A 198 19.47 -22.08 -11.51
C LYS A 198 20.70 -22.80 -12.08
N HIS A 199 21.81 -22.09 -12.26
CA HIS A 199 23.06 -22.66 -12.75
C HIS A 199 23.64 -23.73 -11.80
N TRP A 200 23.59 -23.50 -10.48
CA TRP A 200 23.99 -24.49 -9.49
C TRP A 200 23.07 -25.73 -9.49
N GLY A 201 21.79 -25.56 -9.73
CA GLY A 201 20.84 -26.68 -9.87
C GLY A 201 21.15 -27.55 -11.08
N GLU A 202 21.37 -26.95 -12.23
CA GLU A 202 21.71 -27.64 -13.49
C GLU A 202 23.05 -28.41 -13.35
N MET A 203 24.08 -27.79 -12.77
CA MET A 203 25.39 -28.42 -12.57
C MET A 203 25.34 -29.60 -11.58
N LYS A 204 24.44 -29.58 -10.61
CA LYS A 204 24.26 -30.68 -9.65
C LYS A 204 23.63 -31.91 -10.28
N TYR A 205 22.77 -31.75 -11.26
CA TYR A 205 22.19 -32.87 -12.03
C TYR A 205 23.18 -33.48 -13.01
N GLU A 206 24.13 -32.70 -13.56
CA GLU A 206 25.19 -33.24 -14.43
C GLU A 206 26.26 -34.00 -13.65
N LEU A 207 26.51 -33.66 -12.40
CA LEU A 207 27.49 -34.34 -11.54
C LEU A 207 26.92 -35.59 -10.82
N CYS A 208 25.62 -35.76 -10.74
CA CYS A 208 24.93 -36.91 -10.16
C CYS A 208 24.38 -37.89 -11.21
N GLY A 209 24.74 -37.72 -12.47
CA GLY A 209 24.36 -38.60 -13.57
C GLY A 209 25.24 -39.89 -13.56
N VAL A 210 24.83 -40.87 -12.73
CA VAL A 210 25.06 -42.30 -12.91
C VAL A 210 23.70 -42.98 -12.91
#